data_f5c8e6cab000c6295cc44cbd5d6058d7
#
_entry.id   f5c8e6cab000c6295cc44cbd5d6058d7
#
_cell.length_a   1.000
_cell.length_b   1.000
_cell.length_c   1.000
_cell.angle_alpha   90.00
_cell.angle_beta   90.00
_cell.angle_gamma   90.00
#
_symmetry.space_group_name_H-M   'P 1'
#
loop_
_entity.id
_entity.type
_entity.pdbx_description
1 polymer ?
#
loop_
_entity_poly.entity_id
_entity_poly.type
_entity_poly.pdbx_seq_one_letter_code
_entity_poly.pdbx_strand_id
1 'polypeptide(L)'
;CIILFSIACAIILILTNFNLAGTLGRGIKWFMFGVFGVIEYIFPLVLAASVIFLMVNRDLIRVARIKTAAAYGLLVVLCGMIQRVYNKPEIMESNMGEVFTYCADYKAGGGFLGGVLCKALSPIGAIGTFVILMILAIICIVIITEKSFVSGLKNVKKSSQRMMQEAKEDYSAYRQHSASLHEKDMSDEE
;
A
#
# COMPACT_ATOMS: atom_id res chain seq x y z
N CYS A 1 4.32 -22.98 1.98
CA CYS A 1 3.69 -22.77 3.31
C CYS A 1 2.88 -21.48 3.39
N ILE A 2 3.44 -20.31 3.03
CA ILE A 2 2.74 -19.01 3.14
C ILE A 2 1.45 -18.97 2.30
N ILE A 3 1.47 -19.49 1.08
CA ILE A 3 0.32 -19.51 0.18
C ILE A 3 -0.81 -20.38 0.73
N LEU A 4 -0.48 -21.59 1.22
CA LEU A 4 -1.45 -22.49 1.83
C LEU A 4 -2.09 -21.89 3.08
N PHE A 5 -1.29 -21.22 3.91
CA PHE A 5 -1.76 -20.50 5.09
C PHE A 5 -2.70 -19.34 4.71
N SER A 6 -2.34 -18.56 3.68
CA SER A 6 -3.18 -17.45 3.21
C SER A 6 -4.52 -17.92 2.64
N ILE A 7 -4.54 -19.04 1.89
CA ILE A 7 -5.78 -19.64 1.38
C ILE A 7 -6.64 -20.15 2.54
N ALA A 8 -6.05 -20.85 3.51
CA ALA A 8 -6.76 -21.30 4.69
C ALA A 8 -7.38 -20.14 5.48
N CYS A 9 -6.61 -19.05 5.66
CA CYS A 9 -7.08 -17.83 6.30
C CYS A 9 -8.25 -17.20 5.53
N ALA A 10 -8.17 -17.11 4.20
CA ALA A 10 -9.26 -16.60 3.36
C ALA A 10 -10.53 -17.44 3.49
N ILE A 11 -10.40 -18.78 3.50
CA ILE A 11 -11.54 -19.69 3.69
C ILE A 11 -12.17 -19.49 5.05
N ILE A 12 -11.37 -19.40 6.12
CA ILE A 12 -11.86 -19.19 7.49
C ILE A 12 -12.62 -17.86 7.58
N LEU A 13 -12.10 -16.80 6.98
CA LEU A 13 -12.76 -15.49 6.96
C LEU A 13 -14.09 -15.52 6.16
N ILE A 14 -14.14 -16.24 5.05
CA ILE A 14 -15.36 -16.43 4.30
C ILE A 14 -16.39 -17.20 5.15
N LEU A 15 -16.00 -18.33 5.78
CA LEU A 15 -16.90 -19.08 6.66
C LEU A 15 -17.40 -18.24 7.85
N THR A 16 -16.53 -17.40 8.39
CA THR A 16 -16.87 -16.46 9.47
C THR A 16 -17.92 -15.44 9.02
N ASN A 17 -17.82 -14.94 7.79
CA ASN A 17 -18.79 -14.01 7.22
C ASN A 17 -20.18 -14.62 7.11
N PHE A 18 -20.27 -15.90 6.75
CA PHE A 18 -21.53 -16.66 6.67
C PHE A 18 -22.02 -17.18 8.03
N ASN A 19 -21.39 -16.80 9.16
CA ASN A 19 -21.70 -17.27 10.52
C ASN A 19 -21.58 -18.81 10.71
N LEU A 20 -20.85 -19.49 9.85
CA LEU A 20 -20.66 -20.95 9.90
C LEU A 20 -19.56 -21.38 10.90
N ALA A 21 -18.76 -20.44 11.38
CA ALA A 21 -17.60 -20.72 12.26
C ALA A 21 -17.93 -20.68 13.77
N GLY A 22 -19.20 -20.75 14.16
CA GLY A 22 -19.63 -20.87 15.57
C GLY A 22 -19.22 -19.66 16.44
N THR A 23 -18.91 -19.93 17.72
CA THR A 23 -18.58 -18.88 18.71
C THR A 23 -17.25 -18.19 18.40
N LEU A 24 -16.24 -18.96 17.96
CA LEU A 24 -14.96 -18.41 17.53
C LEU A 24 -15.11 -17.50 16.31
N GLY A 25 -15.94 -17.87 15.34
CA GLY A 25 -16.23 -17.04 14.20
C GLY A 25 -16.88 -15.70 14.55
N ARG A 26 -17.75 -15.68 15.57
CA ARG A 26 -18.34 -14.43 16.06
C ARG A 26 -17.28 -13.47 16.62
N GLY A 27 -16.31 -13.98 17.37
CA GLY A 27 -15.20 -13.18 17.89
C GLY A 27 -14.31 -12.62 16.77
N ILE A 28 -13.95 -13.46 15.80
CA ILE A 28 -13.16 -13.04 14.63
C ILE A 28 -13.93 -11.99 13.82
N LYS A 29 -15.20 -12.20 13.57
CA LYS A 29 -16.06 -11.25 12.86
C LYS A 29 -16.15 -9.92 13.58
N TRP A 30 -16.39 -9.91 14.89
CA TRP A 30 -16.39 -8.71 15.70
C TRP A 30 -15.09 -7.94 15.59
N PHE A 31 -13.96 -8.63 15.70
CA PHE A 31 -12.63 -8.03 15.56
C PHE A 31 -12.38 -7.47 14.15
N MET A 32 -12.74 -8.23 13.10
CA MET A 32 -12.56 -7.81 11.70
C MET A 32 -13.42 -6.58 11.37
N PHE A 33 -14.68 -6.53 11.84
CA PHE A 33 -15.52 -5.34 11.72
C PHE A 33 -14.95 -4.14 12.48
N GLY A 34 -14.37 -4.36 13.65
CA GLY A 34 -13.67 -3.31 14.39
C GLY A 34 -12.50 -2.72 13.62
N VAL A 35 -11.73 -3.54 12.90
CA VAL A 35 -10.55 -3.11 12.13
C VAL A 35 -10.92 -2.50 10.78
N PHE A 36 -11.72 -3.20 9.97
CA PHE A 36 -12.01 -2.85 8.57
C PHE A 36 -13.40 -2.22 8.36
N GLY A 37 -14.27 -2.28 9.37
CA GLY A 37 -15.66 -1.85 9.23
C GLY A 37 -16.39 -2.64 8.16
N VAL A 38 -17.22 -1.97 7.36
CA VAL A 38 -18.03 -2.57 6.28
C VAL A 38 -17.16 -3.24 5.20
N ILE A 39 -15.92 -2.80 5.02
CA ILE A 39 -14.97 -3.38 4.03
C ILE A 39 -14.58 -4.82 4.39
N GLU A 40 -14.81 -5.28 5.62
CA GLU A 40 -14.57 -6.67 6.03
C GLU A 40 -15.23 -7.69 5.10
N TYR A 41 -16.40 -7.40 4.53
CA TYR A 41 -17.05 -8.31 3.57
C TYR A 41 -16.26 -8.51 2.28
N ILE A 42 -15.53 -7.50 1.84
CA ILE A 42 -14.72 -7.52 0.61
C ILE A 42 -13.31 -8.05 0.88
N PHE A 43 -12.82 -7.89 2.11
CA PHE A 43 -11.46 -8.24 2.51
C PHE A 43 -11.05 -9.68 2.19
N PRO A 44 -11.83 -10.75 2.55
CA PRO A 44 -11.45 -12.12 2.24
C PRO A 44 -11.42 -12.40 0.73
N LEU A 45 -12.27 -11.72 -0.06
CA LEU A 45 -12.26 -11.84 -1.52
C LEU A 45 -10.97 -11.26 -2.11
N VAL A 46 -10.56 -10.08 -1.66
CA VAL A 46 -9.31 -9.43 -2.10
C VAL A 46 -8.09 -10.24 -1.64
N LEU A 47 -8.14 -10.83 -0.45
CA LEU A 47 -7.09 -11.70 0.06
C LEU A 47 -6.94 -12.94 -0.83
N ALA A 48 -8.03 -13.64 -1.15
CA ALA A 48 -8.02 -14.79 -2.04
C ALA A 48 -7.54 -14.42 -3.45
N ALA A 49 -8.04 -13.33 -4.02
CA ALA A 49 -7.62 -12.83 -5.33
C ALA A 49 -6.12 -12.48 -5.35
N SER A 50 -5.60 -11.87 -4.27
CA SER A 50 -4.19 -11.53 -4.13
C SER A 50 -3.28 -12.75 -4.14
N VAL A 51 -3.68 -13.81 -3.44
CA VAL A 51 -2.92 -15.07 -3.40
C VAL A 51 -2.89 -15.73 -4.78
N ILE A 52 -4.04 -15.83 -5.45
CA ILE A 52 -4.14 -16.38 -6.81
C ILE A 52 -3.28 -15.56 -7.77
N PHE A 53 -3.37 -14.23 -7.69
CA PHE A 53 -2.61 -13.32 -8.54
C PHE A 53 -1.08 -13.47 -8.35
N LEU A 54 -0.61 -13.60 -7.11
CA LEU A 54 0.80 -13.84 -6.80
C LEU A 54 1.26 -15.22 -7.28
N MET A 55 0.39 -16.25 -7.26
CA MET A 55 0.71 -17.58 -7.76
C MET A 55 0.87 -17.60 -9.28
N VAL A 56 -0.02 -16.95 -10.01
CA VAL A 56 -0.01 -16.90 -11.48
C VAL A 56 1.15 -16.05 -12.00
N ASN A 57 1.53 -14.99 -11.30
CA ASN A 57 2.56 -14.04 -11.76
C ASN A 57 3.92 -14.26 -11.07
N ARG A 58 4.36 -15.48 -10.90
CA ARG A 58 5.64 -15.80 -10.25
C ARG A 58 6.85 -15.20 -10.95
N ASP A 59 6.84 -15.12 -12.27
CA ASP A 59 7.96 -14.60 -13.08
C ASP A 59 8.12 -13.08 -12.90
N LEU A 60 7.05 -12.35 -12.58
CA LEU A 60 7.03 -10.92 -12.36
C LEU A 60 6.66 -10.56 -10.91
N ILE A 61 7.23 -11.27 -9.95
CA ILE A 61 6.86 -11.19 -8.53
C ILE A 61 6.93 -9.77 -7.95
N ARG A 62 7.85 -8.91 -8.43
CA ARG A 62 7.94 -7.50 -7.99
C ARG A 62 6.70 -6.71 -8.42
N VAL A 63 6.26 -6.91 -9.66
CA VAL A 63 5.07 -6.26 -10.20
C VAL A 63 3.83 -6.73 -9.46
N ALA A 64 3.72 -8.05 -9.26
CA ALA A 64 2.63 -8.65 -8.55
C ALA A 64 2.54 -8.11 -7.11
N ARG A 65 3.66 -7.97 -6.40
CA ARG A 65 3.69 -7.39 -5.04
C ARG A 65 3.24 -5.94 -5.01
N ILE A 66 3.67 -5.10 -5.96
CA ILE A 66 3.26 -3.69 -6.02
C ILE A 66 1.77 -3.58 -6.26
N LYS A 67 1.21 -4.35 -7.19
CA LYS A 67 -0.23 -4.37 -7.47
C LYS A 67 -1.04 -4.88 -6.28
N THR A 68 -0.56 -5.93 -5.63
CA THR A 68 -1.17 -6.45 -4.40
C THR A 68 -1.14 -5.41 -3.28
N ALA A 69 -0.01 -4.73 -3.07
CA ALA A 69 0.11 -3.65 -2.09
C ALA A 69 -0.83 -2.47 -2.42
N ALA A 70 -0.96 -2.12 -3.71
CA ALA A 70 -1.91 -1.09 -4.14
C ALA A 70 -3.37 -1.51 -3.91
N ALA A 71 -3.71 -2.79 -4.07
CA ALA A 71 -5.04 -3.30 -3.77
C ALA A 71 -5.37 -3.20 -2.27
N TYR A 72 -4.43 -3.55 -1.38
CA TYR A 72 -4.61 -3.34 0.07
C TYR A 72 -4.65 -1.84 0.42
N GLY A 73 -3.82 -1.02 -0.21
CA GLY A 73 -3.87 0.44 -0.07
C GLY A 73 -5.24 1.00 -0.45
N LEU A 74 -5.82 0.52 -1.56
CA LEU A 74 -7.16 0.89 -1.98
C LEU A 74 -8.21 0.51 -0.93
N LEU A 75 -8.13 -0.68 -0.32
CA LEU A 75 -9.05 -1.07 0.76
C LEU A 75 -8.96 -0.11 1.95
N VAL A 76 -7.75 0.27 2.37
CA VAL A 76 -7.55 1.22 3.48
C VAL A 76 -8.13 2.60 3.14
N VAL A 77 -7.94 3.07 1.92
CA VAL A 77 -8.52 4.34 1.45
C VAL A 77 -10.05 4.28 1.43
N LEU A 78 -10.63 3.16 0.97
CA LEU A 78 -12.08 2.95 1.01
C LEU A 78 -12.60 2.91 2.45
N CYS A 79 -11.89 2.30 3.40
CA CYS A 79 -12.21 2.39 4.82
C CYS A 79 -12.29 3.86 5.29
N GLY A 80 -11.30 4.68 4.90
CA GLY A 80 -11.28 6.11 5.22
C GLY A 80 -12.47 6.87 4.61
N MET A 81 -12.80 6.58 3.34
CA MET A 81 -13.95 7.20 2.67
C MET A 81 -15.28 6.83 3.35
N ILE A 82 -15.49 5.55 3.66
CA ILE A 82 -16.68 5.07 4.36
C ILE A 82 -16.77 5.71 5.76
N GLN A 83 -15.67 5.76 6.49
CA GLN A 83 -15.61 6.42 7.80
C GLN A 83 -16.02 7.89 7.70
N ARG A 84 -15.64 8.56 6.60
CA ARG A 84 -16.01 9.96 6.38
C ARG A 84 -17.48 10.16 6.04
N VAL A 85 -18.08 9.25 5.28
CA VAL A 85 -19.52 9.28 4.94
C VAL A 85 -20.39 8.97 6.16
N TYR A 86 -19.98 8.01 6.99
CA TYR A 86 -20.65 7.64 8.24
C TYR A 86 -20.36 8.59 9.40
N ASN A 87 -19.80 9.76 9.13
CA ASN A 87 -19.31 10.72 10.09
C ASN A 87 -20.40 11.22 11.05
N LYS A 88 -20.47 10.60 12.24
CA LYS A 88 -21.06 11.22 13.42
C LYS A 88 -19.95 12.02 14.11
N PRO A 89 -20.07 13.33 14.29
CA PRO A 89 -19.03 14.18 14.90
C PRO A 89 -18.59 13.65 16.28
N GLU A 90 -19.48 13.07 17.04
CA GLU A 90 -19.22 12.47 18.35
C GLU A 90 -18.18 11.32 18.29
N ILE A 91 -18.13 10.55 17.20
CA ILE A 91 -17.24 9.40 17.04
C ILE A 91 -15.84 9.84 16.57
N MET A 92 -15.74 10.97 15.85
CA MET A 92 -14.44 11.46 15.37
C MET A 92 -13.60 12.14 16.45
N GLU A 93 -14.24 12.71 17.48
CA GLU A 93 -13.56 13.31 18.63
C GLU A 93 -13.24 12.27 19.71
N SER A 94 -13.86 11.09 19.67
CA SER A 94 -13.68 10.04 20.65
C SER A 94 -12.36 9.28 20.50
N ASN A 95 -12.01 8.48 21.49
CA ASN A 95 -10.82 7.65 21.49
C ASN A 95 -10.91 6.58 20.39
N MET A 96 -9.75 6.21 19.79
CA MET A 96 -9.68 5.18 18.75
C MET A 96 -10.29 3.83 19.17
N GLY A 97 -10.30 3.52 20.47
CA GLY A 97 -10.96 2.35 21.02
C GLY A 97 -12.49 2.40 20.86
N GLU A 98 -13.09 3.56 21.04
CA GLU A 98 -14.53 3.76 20.85
C GLU A 98 -14.94 3.65 19.39
N VAL A 99 -14.11 4.15 18.46
CA VAL A 99 -14.31 3.96 17.01
C VAL A 99 -14.28 2.47 16.66
N PHE A 100 -13.31 1.72 17.21
CA PHE A 100 -13.22 0.28 17.02
C PHE A 100 -14.47 -0.45 17.53
N THR A 101 -14.86 -0.21 18.79
CA THR A 101 -16.01 -0.86 19.42
C THR A 101 -17.31 -0.52 18.71
N TYR A 102 -17.49 0.75 18.33
CA TYR A 102 -18.65 1.16 17.57
C TYR A 102 -18.77 0.44 16.22
N CYS A 103 -17.66 0.37 15.45
CA CYS A 103 -17.67 -0.31 14.16
C CYS A 103 -17.88 -1.83 14.31
N ALA A 104 -17.34 -2.44 15.37
CA ALA A 104 -17.50 -3.85 15.67
C ALA A 104 -18.94 -4.21 16.05
N ASP A 105 -19.59 -3.40 16.88
CA ASP A 105 -20.94 -3.67 17.42
C ASP A 105 -22.03 -3.34 16.39
N TYR A 106 -21.94 -2.17 15.77
CA TYR A 106 -22.94 -1.70 14.80
C TYR A 106 -22.69 -2.16 13.36
N LYS A 107 -21.52 -2.83 13.09
CA LYS A 107 -21.12 -3.29 11.75
C LYS A 107 -21.19 -2.17 10.71
N ALA A 108 -20.82 -0.96 11.09
CA ALA A 108 -20.91 0.26 10.31
C ALA A 108 -19.61 1.05 10.35
N GLY A 109 -19.42 1.93 9.37
CA GLY A 109 -18.23 2.78 9.29
C GLY A 109 -17.02 2.08 8.64
N GLY A 110 -15.89 2.77 8.64
CA GLY A 110 -14.64 2.33 8.01
C GLY A 110 -13.68 1.59 8.96
N GLY A 111 -14.11 1.25 10.17
CA GLY A 111 -13.31 0.58 11.16
C GLY A 111 -12.19 1.44 11.74
N PHE A 112 -11.33 0.79 12.53
CA PHE A 112 -10.15 1.42 13.14
C PHE A 112 -9.22 2.03 12.08
N LEU A 113 -8.99 1.31 10.95
CA LEU A 113 -8.13 1.79 9.86
C LEU A 113 -8.69 3.07 9.21
N GLY A 114 -9.99 3.12 8.96
CA GLY A 114 -10.65 4.32 8.47
C GLY A 114 -10.58 5.47 9.47
N GLY A 115 -10.77 5.19 10.76
CA GLY A 115 -10.66 6.16 11.85
C GLY A 115 -9.26 6.78 11.95
N VAL A 116 -8.20 5.95 11.94
CA VAL A 116 -6.80 6.40 11.97
C VAL A 116 -6.50 7.30 10.77
N LEU A 117 -6.92 6.88 9.57
CA LEU A 117 -6.68 7.65 8.35
C LEU A 117 -7.40 9.00 8.37
N CYS A 118 -8.65 9.03 8.80
CA CYS A 118 -9.41 10.27 8.95
C CYS A 118 -8.81 11.19 10.02
N LYS A 119 -8.34 10.64 11.15
CA LYS A 119 -7.70 11.42 12.20
C LYS A 119 -6.37 11.99 11.77
N ALA A 120 -5.55 11.22 11.03
CA ALA A 120 -4.30 11.70 10.46
C ALA A 120 -4.49 12.86 9.48
N LEU A 121 -5.60 12.84 8.73
CA LEU A 121 -5.95 13.87 7.75
C LEU A 121 -6.86 14.98 8.34
N SER A 122 -7.26 14.89 9.62
CA SER A 122 -8.10 15.86 10.30
C SER A 122 -7.63 17.31 10.21
N PRO A 123 -6.30 17.62 10.28
CA PRO A 123 -5.82 19.00 10.19
C PRO A 123 -6.20 19.72 8.89
N ILE A 124 -6.47 18.95 7.81
CA ILE A 124 -6.79 19.48 6.47
C ILE A 124 -8.29 19.83 6.36
N GLY A 125 -9.08 19.46 7.37
CA GLY A 125 -10.52 19.66 7.40
C GLY A 125 -11.29 18.58 6.62
N ALA A 126 -12.61 18.66 6.72
CA ALA A 126 -13.53 17.64 6.23
C ALA A 126 -13.48 17.45 4.71
N ILE A 127 -13.55 18.54 3.98
CA ILE A 127 -13.59 18.55 2.51
C ILE A 127 -12.20 18.15 1.97
N GLY A 128 -11.13 18.70 2.54
CA GLY A 128 -9.77 18.38 2.14
C GLY A 128 -9.42 16.90 2.32
N THR A 129 -9.83 16.31 3.44
CA THR A 129 -9.67 14.86 3.70
C THR A 129 -10.35 14.02 2.61
N PHE A 130 -11.59 14.37 2.23
CA PHE A 130 -12.33 13.63 1.22
C PHE A 130 -11.64 13.72 -0.16
N VAL A 131 -11.18 14.92 -0.55
CA VAL A 131 -10.47 15.13 -1.81
C VAL A 131 -9.17 14.33 -1.85
N ILE A 132 -8.39 14.33 -0.77
CA ILE A 132 -7.14 13.55 -0.68
C ILE A 132 -7.42 12.06 -0.80
N LEU A 133 -8.44 11.55 -0.10
CA LEU A 133 -8.81 10.13 -0.20
C LEU A 133 -9.25 9.75 -1.61
N MET A 134 -9.99 10.62 -2.30
CA MET A 134 -10.35 10.41 -3.71
C MET A 134 -9.14 10.33 -4.63
N ILE A 135 -8.18 11.26 -4.48
CA ILE A 135 -6.94 11.25 -5.25
C ILE A 135 -6.15 9.97 -4.97
N LEU A 136 -6.02 9.58 -3.69
CA LEU A 136 -5.33 8.35 -3.32
C LEU A 136 -6.01 7.10 -3.92
N ALA A 137 -7.34 7.05 -3.94
CA ALA A 137 -8.09 5.96 -4.55
C ALA A 137 -7.80 5.88 -6.06
N ILE A 138 -7.81 7.00 -6.76
CA ILE A 138 -7.50 7.07 -8.20
C ILE A 138 -6.07 6.58 -8.45
N ILE A 139 -5.08 7.02 -7.67
CA ILE A 139 -3.69 6.57 -7.78
C ILE A 139 -3.60 5.05 -7.59
N CYS A 140 -4.25 4.48 -6.57
CA CYS A 140 -4.26 3.03 -6.34
C CYS A 140 -4.88 2.27 -7.52
N ILE A 141 -6.00 2.75 -8.06
CA ILE A 141 -6.67 2.14 -9.23
C ILE A 141 -5.76 2.18 -10.45
N VAL A 142 -5.10 3.31 -10.71
CA VAL A 142 -4.14 3.45 -11.81
C VAL A 142 -3.00 2.44 -11.66
N ILE A 143 -2.40 2.29 -10.47
CA ILE A 143 -1.33 1.33 -10.21
C ILE A 143 -1.80 -0.12 -10.45
N ILE A 144 -3.03 -0.46 -10.08
CA ILE A 144 -3.59 -1.80 -10.27
C ILE A 144 -3.83 -2.06 -11.77
N THR A 145 -4.36 -1.07 -12.49
CA THR A 145 -4.83 -1.22 -13.89
C THR A 145 -3.66 -1.17 -14.87
N GLU A 146 -2.64 -0.33 -14.63
CA GLU A 146 -1.56 -0.14 -15.59
C GLU A 146 -0.59 -1.34 -15.64
N LYS A 147 -0.53 -1.98 -16.80
CA LYS A 147 0.57 -2.89 -17.17
C LYS A 147 1.91 -2.13 -17.34
N SER A 148 1.87 -0.84 -17.58
CA SER A 148 2.98 0.02 -18.05
C SER A 148 3.81 0.66 -16.94
N PHE A 149 3.28 0.82 -15.73
CA PHE A 149 4.00 1.49 -14.63
C PHE A 149 5.33 0.81 -14.26
N VAL A 150 5.41 -0.50 -14.46
CA VAL A 150 6.62 -1.29 -14.23
C VAL A 150 7.66 -1.09 -15.31
N SER A 151 7.24 -0.85 -16.56
CA SER A 151 8.15 -0.47 -17.64
C SER A 151 8.72 0.93 -17.41
N GLY A 152 7.94 1.87 -16.89
CA GLY A 152 8.37 3.20 -16.50
C GLY A 152 9.40 3.19 -15.37
N LEU A 153 9.16 2.43 -14.30
CA LEU A 153 10.12 2.29 -13.19
C LEU A 153 11.43 1.59 -13.62
N LYS A 154 11.35 0.60 -14.51
CA LYS A 154 12.55 -0.02 -15.09
C LYS A 154 13.38 0.98 -15.91
N ASN A 155 12.71 1.83 -16.68
CA ASN A 155 13.38 2.86 -17.48
C ASN A 155 14.02 3.95 -16.62
N VAL A 156 13.34 4.42 -15.57
CA VAL A 156 13.89 5.40 -14.62
C VAL A 156 15.10 4.84 -13.88
N LYS A 157 15.03 3.57 -13.41
CA LYS A 157 16.17 2.93 -12.73
C LYS A 157 17.36 2.71 -13.69
N LYS A 158 17.08 2.34 -14.95
CA LYS A 158 18.10 2.16 -15.97
C LYS A 158 18.74 3.48 -16.40
N SER A 159 17.95 4.56 -16.47
CA SER A 159 18.44 5.92 -16.76
C SER A 159 19.29 6.46 -15.61
N SER A 160 18.88 6.27 -14.37
CA SER A 160 19.66 6.67 -13.19
C SER A 160 20.96 5.90 -13.06
N GLN A 161 20.98 4.60 -13.38
CA GLN A 161 22.22 3.80 -13.39
C GLN A 161 23.17 4.21 -14.53
N ARG A 162 22.64 4.58 -15.70
CA ARG A 162 23.44 5.09 -16.81
C ARG A 162 24.09 6.42 -16.45
N MET A 163 23.32 7.39 -15.93
CA MET A 163 23.86 8.67 -15.49
C MET A 163 24.94 8.53 -14.41
N MET A 164 24.78 7.55 -13.50
CA MET A 164 25.78 7.30 -12.46
C MET A 164 27.05 6.61 -13.01
N GLN A 165 26.93 5.82 -14.08
CA GLN A 165 28.07 5.24 -14.79
C GLN A 165 28.81 6.30 -15.61
N GLU A 166 28.10 7.10 -16.37
CA GLU A 166 28.66 8.23 -17.14
C GLU A 166 29.41 9.21 -16.23
N ALA A 167 28.83 9.58 -15.10
CA ALA A 167 29.49 10.43 -14.10
C ALA A 167 30.76 9.80 -13.51
N LYS A 168 30.82 8.46 -13.36
CA LYS A 168 32.01 7.77 -12.89
C LYS A 168 33.10 7.70 -13.97
N GLU A 169 32.71 7.50 -15.22
CA GLU A 169 33.61 7.47 -16.37
C GLU A 169 34.23 8.85 -16.61
N ASP A 170 33.43 9.91 -16.56
CA ASP A 170 33.91 11.29 -16.67
C ASP A 170 34.88 11.65 -15.52
N TYR A 171 34.57 11.25 -14.31
CA TYR A 171 35.45 11.48 -13.15
C TYR A 171 36.76 10.71 -13.25
N SER A 172 36.74 9.50 -13.76
CA SER A 172 37.95 8.70 -13.97
C SER A 172 38.82 9.25 -15.12
N ALA A 173 38.19 9.73 -16.20
CA ALA A 173 38.88 10.38 -17.30
C ALA A 173 39.54 11.70 -16.87
N TYR A 174 38.84 12.53 -16.09
CA TYR A 174 39.39 13.76 -15.52
C TYR A 174 40.60 13.49 -14.63
N ARG A 175 40.52 12.43 -13.80
CA ARG A 175 41.63 12.07 -12.91
C ARG A 175 42.87 11.55 -13.67
N GLN A 176 42.66 10.80 -14.77
CA GLN A 176 43.75 10.34 -15.62
C GLN A 176 44.39 11.51 -16.37
N HIS A 177 43.61 12.45 -16.87
CA HIS A 177 44.11 13.64 -17.54
C HIS A 177 44.91 14.54 -16.60
N SER A 178 44.44 14.75 -15.36
CA SER A 178 45.18 15.48 -14.32
C SER A 178 46.51 14.82 -13.95
N ALA A 179 46.52 13.47 -13.87
CA ALA A 179 47.74 12.73 -13.57
C ALA A 179 48.76 12.84 -14.69
N SER A 180 48.35 12.78 -15.96
CA SER A 180 49.25 12.91 -17.11
C SER A 180 49.84 14.32 -17.29
N LEU A 181 49.10 15.36 -16.88
CA LEU A 181 49.59 16.75 -16.87
C LEU A 181 50.66 16.91 -15.80
N HIS A 182 50.46 16.32 -14.61
CA HIS A 182 51.46 16.42 -13.53
C HIS A 182 52.75 15.65 -13.83
N GLU A 183 52.67 14.54 -14.58
CA GLU A 183 53.82 13.76 -15.04
C GLU A 183 54.62 14.51 -16.12
N LYS A 184 53.94 15.27 -16.95
CA LYS A 184 54.54 16.08 -18.02
C LYS A 184 55.31 17.31 -17.45
N ASP A 185 54.71 17.98 -16.48
CA ASP A 185 55.34 19.12 -15.79
C ASP A 185 56.61 18.71 -15.04
N MET A 186 56.70 17.49 -14.48
CA MET A 186 57.88 16.99 -13.81
C MET A 186 58.99 16.56 -14.78
N SER A 187 58.64 16.21 -16.03
CA SER A 187 59.63 15.82 -17.07
C SER A 187 60.25 17.01 -17.79
N ASP A 188 59.62 18.19 -17.71
CA ASP A 188 60.13 19.43 -18.34
C ASP A 188 61.01 20.28 -17.36
N GLU A 189 61.13 19.87 -16.10
CA GLU A 189 62.04 20.50 -15.09
C GLU A 189 63.39 19.75 -14.91
N GLU A 190 63.68 18.64 -15.57
CA GLU A 190 64.99 17.98 -15.60
C GLU A 190 65.81 18.33 -16.88
#